data_59142e5278107b1b744a0c57ec72f660
#
_entry.id   59142e5278107b1b744a0c57ec72f660
#
_cell.length_a   1.000
_cell.length_b   1.000
_cell.length_c   1.000
_cell.angle_alpha   90.00
_cell.angle_beta   90.00
_cell.angle_gamma   90.00
#
_symmetry.space_group_name_H-M   'P 1'
#
loop_
_entity.id
_entity.type
_entity.pdbx_description
1 polymer ?
#
loop_
_entity_poly.entity_id
_entity_poly.type
_entity_poly.pdbx_seq_one_letter_code
_entity_poly.pdbx_strand_id
1 'polypeptide(L)'
;MRIICLSTPVGPLGSGLGGGVELTLRTLVRGLSTLGHTVTVVAPVGSHVAPMTTIERVGGALHVPSQTLDRSTPPVVPDDSVLVNMWRRVTEMSRSGNFDIVLNFAYDALPFVSSQECAIPVAHLVSMGSLSDEMDRAVATAVYRSSRCVAMHSHAQARSFGPEIAGRVTVVASGIDLSAYDYIEAPDTSLAFVARISREKGVRDAFAVATLTGRVLNAFGVMEDRSVWDDAAREFPNATVEYRGFLTTDVLQRELGRSAALIMVHHWVEAFGNVAIEALACGVPVITYDRGGPAEIVHHGRTGFVVPPDDVSAVAGAVDRLGTIQRRDCRSVVEDRYSEQAFAGRVAAWLAAVGR
;
A
#
# COMPACT_ATOMS: atom_id res chain seq x y z
N MET A 1 23.53 -5.07 -6.25
CA MET A 1 23.64 -4.91 -4.78
C MET A 1 23.20 -6.17 -4.08
N ARG A 2 23.76 -6.45 -2.91
CA ARG A 2 23.35 -7.51 -1.99
C ARG A 2 22.56 -6.85 -0.87
N ILE A 3 21.27 -7.10 -0.81
CA ILE A 3 20.31 -6.35 -0.01
C ILE A 3 19.76 -7.22 1.12
N ILE A 4 19.80 -6.75 2.37
CA ILE A 4 18.99 -7.30 3.46
C ILE A 4 17.65 -6.58 3.43
N CYS A 5 16.54 -7.29 3.27
CA CYS A 5 15.20 -6.74 3.29
C CYS A 5 14.50 -7.14 4.60
N LEU A 6 14.31 -6.18 5.52
CA LEU A 6 13.55 -6.38 6.76
C LEU A 6 12.06 -6.24 6.46
N SER A 7 11.29 -7.30 6.67
CA SER A 7 9.84 -7.30 6.44
C SER A 7 9.07 -6.64 7.58
N THR A 8 7.75 -6.50 7.40
CA THR A 8 6.84 -6.13 8.49
C THR A 8 6.78 -7.24 9.55
N PRO A 9 6.72 -6.89 10.85
CA PRO A 9 6.60 -7.87 11.94
C PRO A 9 5.14 -8.28 12.25
N VAL A 10 4.14 -7.76 11.53
CA VAL A 10 2.71 -7.97 11.82
C VAL A 10 2.28 -9.42 11.71
N GLY A 11 2.98 -10.21 10.88
CA GLY A 11 2.72 -11.64 10.68
C GLY A 11 3.58 -12.24 9.59
N PRO A 12 3.49 -13.54 9.35
CA PRO A 12 4.23 -14.21 8.29
C PRO A 12 3.87 -13.64 6.92
N LEU A 13 4.89 -13.39 6.08
CA LEU A 13 4.66 -13.00 4.68
C LEU A 13 3.92 -14.10 3.91
N GLY A 14 2.85 -13.73 3.22
CA GLY A 14 1.97 -14.67 2.52
C GLY A 14 0.77 -15.12 3.36
N SER A 15 0.65 -14.68 4.62
CA SER A 15 -0.52 -14.94 5.46
C SER A 15 -1.72 -14.03 5.14
N GLY A 16 -1.50 -12.89 4.48
CA GLY A 16 -2.49 -11.84 4.26
C GLY A 16 -2.65 -10.86 5.42
N LEU A 17 -2.03 -11.12 6.59
CA LEU A 17 -2.14 -10.27 7.78
C LEU A 17 -1.53 -8.88 7.57
N GLY A 18 -0.47 -8.78 6.78
CA GLY A 18 0.17 -7.50 6.42
C GLY A 18 -0.52 -6.76 5.27
N GLY A 19 -1.59 -7.32 4.69
CA GLY A 19 -2.38 -6.69 3.64
C GLY A 19 -1.54 -6.24 2.44
N GLY A 20 -1.80 -5.03 1.93
CA GLY A 20 -1.12 -4.48 0.75
C GLY A 20 0.40 -4.34 0.89
N VAL A 21 0.93 -4.22 2.11
CA VAL A 21 2.38 -4.13 2.35
C VAL A 21 3.09 -5.43 2.01
N GLU A 22 2.46 -6.59 2.28
CA GLU A 22 3.03 -7.89 1.89
C GLU A 22 3.14 -8.02 0.36
N LEU A 23 2.10 -7.64 -0.38
CA LEU A 23 2.11 -7.67 -1.83
C LEU A 23 3.18 -6.74 -2.40
N THR A 24 3.29 -5.52 -1.86
CA THR A 24 4.31 -4.54 -2.25
C THR A 24 5.72 -5.08 -2.03
N LEU A 25 5.99 -5.67 -0.87
CA LEU A 25 7.30 -6.25 -0.55
C LEU A 25 7.63 -7.43 -1.47
N ARG A 26 6.69 -8.35 -1.67
CA ARG A 26 6.90 -9.53 -2.56
C ARG A 26 7.16 -9.11 -4.00
N THR A 27 6.39 -8.15 -4.52
CA THR A 27 6.59 -7.57 -5.85
C THR A 27 7.96 -6.91 -5.96
N LEU A 28 8.36 -6.11 -4.96
CA LEU A 28 9.66 -5.45 -4.97
C LEU A 28 10.83 -6.44 -4.93
N VAL A 29 10.77 -7.43 -4.04
CA VAL A 29 11.83 -8.45 -3.91
C VAL A 29 12.03 -9.20 -5.22
N ARG A 30 10.94 -9.59 -5.89
CA ARG A 30 10.99 -10.25 -7.19
C ARG A 30 11.57 -9.33 -8.28
N GLY A 31 11.10 -8.09 -8.34
CA GLY A 31 11.58 -7.11 -9.32
C GLY A 31 13.06 -6.77 -9.12
N LEU A 32 13.53 -6.60 -7.89
CA LEU A 32 14.96 -6.39 -7.59
C LEU A 32 15.81 -7.60 -8.01
N SER A 33 15.31 -8.82 -7.76
CA SER A 33 16.00 -10.05 -8.20
C SER A 33 16.08 -10.13 -9.73
N THR A 34 15.02 -9.77 -10.45
CA THR A 34 15.00 -9.69 -11.91
C THR A 34 15.98 -8.65 -12.45
N LEU A 35 16.23 -7.57 -11.72
CA LEU A 35 17.24 -6.56 -12.05
C LEU A 35 18.69 -6.99 -11.69
N GLY A 36 18.89 -8.25 -11.24
CA GLY A 36 20.21 -8.79 -10.91
C GLY A 36 20.72 -8.44 -9.51
N HIS A 37 19.86 -7.96 -8.61
CA HIS A 37 20.21 -7.77 -7.20
C HIS A 37 20.00 -9.08 -6.41
N THR A 38 20.84 -9.34 -5.42
CA THR A 38 20.65 -10.46 -4.49
C THR A 38 19.91 -9.93 -3.26
N VAL A 39 18.74 -10.50 -2.97
CA VAL A 39 17.90 -10.08 -1.84
C VAL A 39 17.79 -11.22 -0.83
N THR A 40 18.12 -10.94 0.43
CA THR A 40 17.82 -11.81 1.57
C THR A 40 16.75 -11.15 2.43
N VAL A 41 15.61 -11.81 2.58
CA VAL A 41 14.48 -11.30 3.36
C VAL A 41 14.58 -11.82 4.79
N VAL A 42 14.52 -10.92 5.77
CA VAL A 42 14.37 -11.25 7.20
C VAL A 42 12.91 -11.07 7.58
N ALA A 43 12.25 -12.15 8.00
CA ALA A 43 10.80 -12.17 8.19
C ALA A 43 10.38 -13.13 9.33
N PRO A 44 9.15 -13.00 9.86
CA PRO A 44 8.62 -13.91 10.86
C PRO A 44 8.60 -15.38 10.41
N VAL A 45 8.72 -16.31 11.36
CA VAL A 45 8.53 -17.77 11.08
C VAL A 45 7.20 -18.00 10.38
N GLY A 46 7.17 -18.93 9.42
CA GLY A 46 6.01 -19.20 8.58
C GLY A 46 5.93 -18.36 7.30
N SER A 47 6.83 -17.39 7.12
CA SER A 47 6.87 -16.55 5.91
C SER A 47 7.30 -17.30 4.66
N HIS A 48 6.69 -16.91 3.53
CA HIS A 48 7.00 -17.41 2.19
C HIS A 48 7.15 -16.23 1.24
N VAL A 49 8.22 -16.23 0.44
CA VAL A 49 8.48 -15.28 -0.64
C VAL A 49 8.66 -16.02 -1.96
N ALA A 50 8.87 -15.29 -3.04
CA ALA A 50 9.06 -15.86 -4.37
C ALA A 50 10.13 -16.97 -4.38
N PRO A 51 10.01 -17.98 -5.26
CA PRO A 51 11.06 -18.97 -5.49
C PRO A 51 12.41 -18.30 -5.73
N MET A 52 13.49 -18.90 -5.25
CA MET A 52 14.88 -18.44 -5.35
C MET A 52 15.24 -17.21 -4.49
N THR A 53 14.34 -16.70 -3.66
CA THR A 53 14.68 -15.66 -2.67
C THR A 53 15.15 -16.31 -1.36
N THR A 54 16.33 -15.92 -0.89
CA THR A 54 16.80 -16.33 0.45
C THR A 54 15.95 -15.68 1.52
N ILE A 55 15.51 -16.49 2.49
CA ILE A 55 14.70 -16.01 3.61
C ILE A 55 15.26 -16.49 4.95
N GLU A 56 15.55 -15.53 5.82
CA GLU A 56 15.91 -15.73 7.23
C GLU A 56 14.63 -15.62 8.06
N ARG A 57 14.19 -16.75 8.63
CA ARG A 57 12.96 -16.84 9.43
C ARG A 57 13.27 -16.67 10.89
N VAL A 58 12.63 -15.67 11.51
CA VAL A 58 12.89 -15.27 12.89
C VAL A 58 11.63 -15.44 13.73
N GLY A 59 11.78 -16.12 14.88
CA GLY A 59 10.72 -16.29 15.88
C GLY A 59 10.67 -15.14 16.87
N GLY A 60 9.58 -15.06 17.61
CA GLY A 60 9.36 -14.08 18.68
C GLY A 60 7.89 -13.83 18.93
N ALA A 61 7.57 -13.11 20.00
CA ALA A 61 6.20 -12.67 20.29
C ALA A 61 5.75 -11.60 19.31
N LEU A 62 4.51 -11.68 18.83
CA LEU A 62 3.88 -10.58 18.09
C LEU A 62 3.49 -9.47 19.09
N HIS A 63 3.66 -8.22 18.70
CA HIS A 63 3.17 -7.08 19.46
C HIS A 63 2.10 -6.33 18.66
N VAL A 64 1.35 -5.46 19.35
CA VAL A 64 0.30 -4.66 18.71
C VAL A 64 0.98 -3.62 17.82
N PRO A 65 0.66 -3.59 16.51
CA PRO A 65 1.28 -2.66 15.58
C PRO A 65 0.92 -1.19 15.88
N SER A 66 1.89 -0.28 15.75
CA SER A 66 1.72 1.15 16.03
C SER A 66 0.52 1.78 15.33
N GLN A 67 0.22 1.35 14.10
CA GLN A 67 -0.89 1.88 13.31
C GLN A 67 -2.29 1.49 13.79
N THR A 68 -2.41 0.57 14.75
CA THR A 68 -3.70 0.12 15.33
C THR A 68 -3.97 0.75 16.70
N LEU A 69 -3.02 1.53 17.21
CA LEU A 69 -3.12 2.25 18.48
C LEU A 69 -3.60 3.69 18.26
N ASP A 70 -4.10 4.32 19.31
CA ASP A 70 -4.33 5.75 19.30
C ASP A 70 -3.02 6.50 19.02
N ARG A 71 -3.07 7.58 18.26
CA ARG A 71 -1.92 8.33 17.76
C ARG A 71 -0.86 8.65 18.83
N SER A 72 -1.31 9.02 20.03
CA SER A 72 -0.43 9.38 21.15
C SER A 72 0.04 8.20 22.00
N THR A 73 -0.46 6.99 21.75
CA THR A 73 -0.13 5.80 22.52
C THR A 73 1.10 5.13 21.93
N PRO A 74 2.25 5.09 22.66
CA PRO A 74 3.41 4.38 22.18
C PRO A 74 3.15 2.86 22.22
N PRO A 75 3.61 2.09 21.22
CA PRO A 75 3.51 0.64 21.26
C PRO A 75 4.40 0.06 22.36
N VAL A 76 3.93 -0.98 23.01
CA VAL A 76 4.75 -1.79 23.92
C VAL A 76 5.40 -2.91 23.11
N VAL A 77 6.71 -2.82 22.89
CA VAL A 77 7.50 -3.80 22.15
C VAL A 77 8.26 -4.67 23.16
N PRO A 78 7.88 -5.95 23.37
CA PRO A 78 8.62 -6.84 24.27
C PRO A 78 10.03 -7.13 23.76
N ASP A 79 10.98 -7.37 24.69
CA ASP A 79 12.39 -7.67 24.35
C ASP A 79 12.55 -8.96 23.53
N ASP A 80 11.62 -9.91 23.65
CA ASP A 80 11.54 -11.16 22.89
C ASP A 80 10.63 -11.06 21.67
N SER A 81 10.19 -9.85 21.30
CA SER A 81 9.32 -9.64 20.14
C SER A 81 10.01 -10.08 18.84
N VAL A 82 9.19 -10.49 17.89
CA VAL A 82 9.67 -10.86 16.55
C VAL A 82 10.39 -9.68 15.89
N LEU A 83 9.95 -8.43 16.11
CA LEU A 83 10.61 -7.23 15.59
C LEU A 83 12.04 -7.07 16.14
N VAL A 84 12.21 -7.16 17.47
CA VAL A 84 13.53 -7.05 18.13
C VAL A 84 14.46 -8.15 17.64
N ASN A 85 13.97 -9.38 17.54
CA ASN A 85 14.76 -10.52 17.07
C ASN A 85 15.14 -10.38 15.59
N MET A 86 14.22 -9.91 14.73
CA MET A 86 14.50 -9.62 13.32
C MET A 86 15.54 -8.50 13.19
N TRP A 87 15.41 -7.42 13.98
CA TRP A 87 16.39 -6.31 13.96
C TRP A 87 17.78 -6.77 14.42
N ARG A 88 17.85 -7.56 15.48
CA ARG A 88 19.11 -8.18 15.94
C ARG A 88 19.77 -9.00 14.83
N ARG A 89 18.96 -9.83 14.12
CA ARG A 89 19.45 -10.63 13.00
C ARG A 89 19.97 -9.75 11.84
N VAL A 90 19.25 -8.70 11.48
CA VAL A 90 19.68 -7.71 10.48
C VAL A 90 21.03 -7.10 10.87
N THR A 91 21.16 -6.67 12.13
CA THR A 91 22.39 -6.05 12.66
C THR A 91 23.59 -7.02 12.61
N GLU A 92 23.40 -8.30 12.97
CA GLU A 92 24.42 -9.34 12.82
C GLU A 92 24.83 -9.54 11.36
N MET A 93 23.85 -9.68 10.47
CA MET A 93 24.10 -9.88 9.04
C MET A 93 24.83 -8.68 8.41
N SER A 94 24.54 -7.46 8.86
CA SER A 94 25.19 -6.23 8.36
C SER A 94 26.70 -6.22 8.58
N ARG A 95 27.19 -6.95 9.59
CA ARG A 95 28.62 -7.05 9.94
C ARG A 95 29.36 -8.15 9.19
N SER A 96 28.66 -8.99 8.41
CA SER A 96 29.29 -10.16 7.75
C SER A 96 30.15 -9.81 6.52
N GLY A 97 30.09 -8.58 6.01
CA GLY A 97 30.72 -8.16 4.75
C GLY A 97 30.04 -8.69 3.48
N ASN A 98 28.93 -9.45 3.61
CA ASN A 98 28.23 -10.07 2.51
C ASN A 98 27.09 -9.22 1.94
N PHE A 99 26.81 -8.05 2.52
CA PHE A 99 25.70 -7.19 2.14
C PHE A 99 26.16 -5.74 1.95
N ASP A 100 25.44 -5.01 1.13
CA ASP A 100 25.76 -3.64 0.75
C ASP A 100 24.81 -2.64 1.41
N ILE A 101 23.55 -3.02 1.69
CA ILE A 101 22.53 -2.13 2.21
C ILE A 101 21.40 -2.92 2.91
N VAL A 102 20.78 -2.30 3.92
CA VAL A 102 19.51 -2.76 4.54
C VAL A 102 18.36 -1.97 3.94
N LEU A 103 17.29 -2.65 3.51
CA LEU A 103 16.00 -2.06 3.15
C LEU A 103 14.96 -2.43 4.20
N ASN A 104 14.49 -1.45 4.96
CA ASN A 104 13.51 -1.63 6.02
C ASN A 104 12.09 -1.35 5.53
N PHE A 105 11.16 -2.31 5.71
CA PHE A 105 9.72 -2.21 5.48
C PHE A 105 8.89 -2.17 6.78
N ALA A 106 9.50 -2.43 7.94
CA ALA A 106 8.77 -2.37 9.19
C ALA A 106 8.36 -0.92 9.51
N TYR A 107 7.07 -0.72 9.76
CA TYR A 107 6.51 0.55 10.24
C TYR A 107 6.48 0.54 11.77
N ASP A 108 7.67 0.56 12.36
CA ASP A 108 7.96 0.57 13.80
C ASP A 108 9.19 1.43 14.06
N ALA A 109 9.26 2.09 15.23
CA ALA A 109 10.32 3.04 15.54
C ALA A 109 11.72 2.41 15.63
N LEU A 110 11.83 1.16 16.10
CA LEU A 110 13.11 0.50 16.37
C LEU A 110 14.09 0.54 15.20
N PRO A 111 13.76 0.12 13.95
CA PRO A 111 14.70 0.16 12.84
C PRO A 111 15.16 1.57 12.47
N PHE A 112 14.34 2.60 12.73
CA PHE A 112 14.69 3.99 12.43
C PHE A 112 15.67 4.56 13.45
N VAL A 113 15.40 4.36 14.74
CA VAL A 113 16.24 4.94 15.83
C VAL A 113 17.54 4.17 15.99
N SER A 114 17.53 2.85 15.77
CA SER A 114 18.70 1.97 15.93
C SER A 114 19.47 1.72 14.62
N SER A 115 19.16 2.43 13.53
CA SER A 115 19.82 2.23 12.22
C SER A 115 21.36 2.36 12.28
N GLN A 116 21.91 3.10 13.26
CA GLN A 116 23.35 3.25 13.46
C GLN A 116 24.06 1.99 13.99
N GLU A 117 23.33 1.00 14.47
CA GLU A 117 23.88 -0.28 14.93
C GLU A 117 24.32 -1.16 13.76
N CYS A 118 23.79 -0.91 12.56
CA CYS A 118 24.18 -1.61 11.34
C CYS A 118 25.52 -1.11 10.81
N ALA A 119 26.37 -2.03 10.36
CA ALA A 119 27.67 -1.72 9.76
C ALA A 119 27.56 -1.20 8.31
N ILE A 120 26.38 -1.27 7.71
CA ILE A 120 26.07 -0.84 6.34
C ILE A 120 24.89 0.14 6.36
N PRO A 121 24.71 0.97 5.32
CA PRO A 121 23.57 1.91 5.25
C PRO A 121 22.22 1.24 5.41
N VAL A 122 21.28 1.95 6.06
CA VAL A 122 19.88 1.53 6.21
C VAL A 122 18.97 2.50 5.46
N ALA A 123 18.19 1.96 4.55
CA ALA A 123 17.15 2.66 3.79
C ALA A 123 15.76 2.26 4.32
N HIS A 124 14.87 3.22 4.55
CA HIS A 124 13.54 2.99 5.10
C HIS A 124 12.46 3.30 4.06
N LEU A 125 11.73 2.29 3.59
CA LEU A 125 10.55 2.48 2.76
C LEU A 125 9.30 2.49 3.65
N VAL A 126 8.77 3.69 3.89
CA VAL A 126 7.64 3.92 4.80
C VAL A 126 6.34 3.52 4.11
N SER A 127 5.59 2.60 4.69
CA SER A 127 4.38 2.02 4.09
C SER A 127 3.07 2.72 4.50
N MET A 128 3.09 3.52 5.57
CA MET A 128 1.92 4.18 6.13
C MET A 128 2.11 5.70 6.15
N GLY A 129 1.01 6.46 6.26
CA GLY A 129 1.08 7.89 6.54
C GLY A 129 1.42 8.18 8.01
N SER A 130 1.33 9.45 8.39
CA SER A 130 1.51 9.91 9.78
C SER A 130 0.31 9.47 10.65
N LEU A 131 0.45 8.33 11.33
CA LEU A 131 -0.59 7.72 12.17
C LEU A 131 -0.19 7.63 13.64
N SER A 132 1.09 7.84 13.99
CA SER A 132 1.61 7.70 15.34
C SER A 132 2.66 8.76 15.61
N ASP A 133 2.55 9.44 16.75
CA ASP A 133 3.52 10.47 17.16
C ASP A 133 4.93 9.89 17.36
N GLU A 134 5.04 8.62 17.76
CA GLU A 134 6.32 7.93 17.87
C GLU A 134 6.95 7.71 16.48
N MET A 135 6.15 7.23 15.53
CA MET A 135 6.64 7.01 14.16
C MET A 135 7.00 8.33 13.47
N ASP A 136 6.24 9.39 13.70
CA ASP A 136 6.55 10.71 13.16
C ASP A 136 7.93 11.20 13.65
N ARG A 137 8.21 11.03 14.94
CA ARG A 137 9.53 11.35 15.52
C ARG A 137 10.63 10.44 14.96
N ALA A 138 10.38 9.16 14.80
CA ALA A 138 11.35 8.20 14.27
C ALA A 138 11.70 8.51 12.80
N VAL A 139 10.69 8.77 11.96
CA VAL A 139 10.87 9.17 10.57
C VAL A 139 11.62 10.49 10.47
N ALA A 140 11.21 11.52 11.25
CA ALA A 140 11.90 12.80 11.28
C ALA A 140 13.37 12.64 11.69
N THR A 141 13.67 11.85 12.74
CA THR A 141 15.04 11.58 13.19
C THR A 141 15.88 10.96 12.07
N ALA A 142 15.35 9.98 11.33
CA ALA A 142 16.04 9.37 10.21
C ALA A 142 16.30 10.37 9.07
N VAL A 143 15.27 11.15 8.69
CA VAL A 143 15.36 12.16 7.61
C VAL A 143 16.37 13.27 7.95
N TYR A 144 16.40 13.74 9.20
CA TYR A 144 17.38 14.77 9.62
C TYR A 144 18.80 14.23 9.71
N ARG A 145 18.95 12.93 9.99
CA ARG A 145 20.28 12.27 9.99
C ARG A 145 20.79 12.08 8.55
N SER A 146 19.93 11.67 7.64
CA SER A 146 20.23 11.53 6.20
C SER A 146 18.95 11.69 5.37
N SER A 147 18.83 12.79 4.63
CA SER A 147 17.66 13.06 3.78
C SER A 147 17.42 12.03 2.67
N ARG A 148 18.41 11.18 2.39
CA ARG A 148 18.30 10.15 1.34
C ARG A 148 17.79 8.82 1.85
N CYS A 149 17.87 8.57 3.18
CA CYS A 149 17.59 7.23 3.72
C CYS A 149 16.10 6.88 3.83
N VAL A 150 15.18 7.83 3.59
CA VAL A 150 13.73 7.58 3.67
C VAL A 150 13.08 7.77 2.31
N ALA A 151 12.30 6.77 1.90
CA ALA A 151 11.41 6.87 0.77
C ALA A 151 9.95 6.59 1.16
N MET A 152 9.04 7.13 0.38
CA MET A 152 7.58 7.03 0.54
C MET A 152 6.92 6.71 -0.79
N HIS A 153 5.65 6.30 -0.74
CA HIS A 153 4.93 5.86 -1.92
C HIS A 153 4.22 6.99 -2.69
N SER A 154 3.90 8.12 -2.01
CA SER A 154 3.28 9.27 -2.66
C SER A 154 3.71 10.60 -2.03
N HIS A 155 3.53 11.69 -2.76
CA HIS A 155 3.73 13.04 -2.20
C HIS A 155 2.69 13.35 -1.11
N ALA A 156 1.45 12.87 -1.26
CA ALA A 156 0.40 13.03 -0.24
C ALA A 156 0.79 12.34 1.07
N GLN A 157 1.34 11.11 0.98
CA GLN A 157 1.91 10.43 2.14
C GLN A 157 3.03 11.26 2.79
N ALA A 158 3.97 11.74 1.99
CA ALA A 158 5.09 12.55 2.49
C ALA A 158 4.58 13.82 3.21
N ARG A 159 3.60 14.52 2.62
CA ARG A 159 2.98 15.71 3.23
C ARG A 159 2.28 15.43 4.56
N SER A 160 1.81 14.19 4.80
CA SER A 160 1.18 13.84 6.08
C SER A 160 2.16 13.92 7.26
N PHE A 161 3.48 13.80 7.01
CA PHE A 161 4.54 13.96 8.01
C PHE A 161 5.00 15.43 8.17
N GLY A 162 4.38 16.37 7.46
CA GLY A 162 4.72 17.79 7.47
C GLY A 162 5.59 18.21 6.28
N PRO A 163 5.57 19.55 5.96
CA PRO A 163 6.22 20.07 4.75
C PRO A 163 7.75 19.90 4.76
N GLU A 164 8.39 19.97 5.93
CA GLU A 164 9.84 19.82 6.05
C GLU A 164 10.30 18.39 5.74
N ILE A 165 9.55 17.39 6.20
CA ILE A 165 9.82 15.98 5.89
C ILE A 165 9.52 15.70 4.42
N ALA A 166 8.38 16.20 3.91
CA ALA A 166 7.99 16.01 2.51
C ALA A 166 9.04 16.50 1.51
N GLY A 167 9.74 17.60 1.81
CA GLY A 167 10.80 18.14 0.96
C GLY A 167 12.13 17.36 1.02
N ARG A 168 12.26 16.37 1.90
CA ARG A 168 13.52 15.65 2.16
C ARG A 168 13.47 14.16 1.87
N VAL A 169 12.31 13.60 1.56
CA VAL A 169 12.13 12.17 1.26
C VAL A 169 12.07 11.92 -0.25
N THR A 170 12.39 10.71 -0.65
CA THR A 170 12.25 10.26 -2.04
C THR A 170 10.87 9.62 -2.23
N VAL A 171 10.15 9.99 -3.30
CA VAL A 171 8.90 9.31 -3.67
C VAL A 171 9.19 8.26 -4.73
N VAL A 172 8.92 6.99 -4.40
CA VAL A 172 9.22 5.84 -5.27
C VAL A 172 7.97 5.17 -5.85
N ALA A 173 6.77 5.63 -5.47
CA ALA A 173 5.48 5.00 -5.79
C ALA A 173 5.41 3.54 -5.29
N SER A 174 4.53 2.72 -5.88
CA SER A 174 4.48 1.27 -5.69
C SER A 174 4.40 0.58 -7.05
N GLY A 175 4.22 -0.73 -7.05
CA GLY A 175 4.06 -1.50 -8.28
C GLY A 175 3.40 -2.84 -8.02
N ILE A 176 2.92 -3.47 -9.09
CA ILE A 176 2.27 -4.77 -9.05
C ILE A 176 2.82 -5.71 -10.12
N ASP A 177 2.63 -7.00 -9.89
CA ASP A 177 2.84 -8.04 -10.88
C ASP A 177 1.70 -8.02 -11.91
N LEU A 178 1.95 -7.44 -13.05
CA LEU A 178 0.95 -7.35 -14.13
C LEU A 178 0.49 -8.70 -14.66
N SER A 179 1.25 -9.77 -14.47
CA SER A 179 0.85 -11.11 -14.92
C SER A 179 -0.31 -11.70 -14.08
N ALA A 180 -0.57 -11.12 -12.90
CA ALA A 180 -1.67 -11.52 -12.04
C ALA A 180 -3.01 -10.80 -12.36
N TYR A 181 -3.03 -9.88 -13.34
CA TYR A 181 -4.18 -9.02 -13.64
C TYR A 181 -4.53 -9.08 -15.11
N ASP A 182 -5.68 -9.67 -15.41
CA ASP A 182 -6.22 -9.77 -16.78
C ASP A 182 -6.85 -8.45 -17.22
N TYR A 183 -6.54 -8.02 -18.44
CA TYR A 183 -7.24 -6.89 -19.05
C TYR A 183 -8.63 -7.32 -19.52
N ILE A 184 -9.67 -6.59 -19.10
CA ILE A 184 -11.06 -6.83 -19.50
C ILE A 184 -11.56 -5.60 -20.27
N GLU A 185 -11.90 -5.78 -21.54
CA GLU A 185 -12.31 -4.70 -22.44
C GLU A 185 -13.77 -4.28 -22.22
N ALA A 186 -14.66 -5.27 -22.02
CA ALA A 186 -16.10 -5.05 -21.91
C ALA A 186 -16.56 -5.23 -20.45
N PRO A 187 -16.80 -4.13 -19.70
CA PRO A 187 -17.34 -4.21 -18.35
C PRO A 187 -18.85 -4.47 -18.36
N ASP A 188 -19.39 -4.87 -17.22
CA ASP A 188 -20.79 -4.68 -16.88
C ASP A 188 -21.07 -3.23 -16.41
N THR A 189 -22.26 -2.98 -15.86
CA THR A 189 -22.65 -1.64 -15.37
C THR A 189 -22.40 -1.45 -13.89
N SER A 190 -21.89 -2.47 -13.16
CA SER A 190 -21.69 -2.41 -11.72
C SER A 190 -20.49 -1.51 -11.35
N LEU A 191 -20.49 -1.05 -10.13
CA LEU A 191 -19.35 -0.36 -9.51
C LEU A 191 -18.66 -1.31 -8.54
N ALA A 192 -17.36 -1.12 -8.33
CA ALA A 192 -16.61 -1.84 -7.31
C ALA A 192 -16.20 -0.90 -6.16
N PHE A 193 -16.24 -1.43 -4.94
CA PHE A 193 -15.63 -0.84 -3.75
C PHE A 193 -14.75 -1.91 -3.12
N VAL A 194 -13.44 -1.68 -3.07
CA VAL A 194 -12.46 -2.66 -2.59
C VAL A 194 -11.68 -2.06 -1.41
N ALA A 195 -12.07 -2.44 -0.20
CA ALA A 195 -11.44 -1.96 1.03
C ALA A 195 -11.84 -2.85 2.22
N ARG A 196 -11.13 -2.72 3.35
CA ARG A 196 -11.68 -3.15 4.64
C ARG A 196 -12.97 -2.36 4.89
N ILE A 197 -13.99 -3.02 5.41
CA ILE A 197 -15.24 -2.36 5.75
C ILE A 197 -15.05 -1.69 7.11
N SER A 198 -14.61 -0.43 7.07
CA SER A 198 -14.28 0.41 8.21
C SER A 198 -14.61 1.87 7.91
N ARG A 199 -14.74 2.68 8.95
CA ARG A 199 -15.24 4.06 8.84
C ARG A 199 -14.39 4.94 7.92
N GLU A 200 -13.06 4.86 8.05
CA GLU A 200 -12.12 5.69 7.29
C GLU A 200 -12.09 5.34 5.79
N LYS A 201 -12.62 4.18 5.38
CA LYS A 201 -12.69 3.78 3.98
C LYS A 201 -13.89 4.36 3.22
N GLY A 202 -14.81 5.06 3.92
CA GLY A 202 -15.91 5.78 3.27
C GLY A 202 -17.08 4.89 2.85
N VAL A 203 -17.38 3.84 3.61
CA VAL A 203 -18.50 2.91 3.34
C VAL A 203 -19.83 3.65 3.16
N ARG A 204 -20.10 4.64 4.01
CA ARG A 204 -21.30 5.48 3.92
C ARG A 204 -21.43 6.18 2.56
N ASP A 205 -20.34 6.77 2.08
CA ASP A 205 -20.32 7.49 0.81
C ASP A 205 -20.47 6.54 -0.37
N ALA A 206 -19.91 5.33 -0.26
CA ALA A 206 -20.09 4.29 -1.28
C ALA A 206 -21.58 3.88 -1.44
N PHE A 207 -22.32 3.76 -0.31
CA PHE A 207 -23.78 3.52 -0.35
C PHE A 207 -24.53 4.71 -0.93
N ALA A 208 -24.14 5.94 -0.61
CA ALA A 208 -24.72 7.15 -1.17
C ALA A 208 -24.50 7.22 -2.70
N VAL A 209 -23.30 6.86 -3.20
CA VAL A 209 -23.04 6.78 -4.65
C VAL A 209 -23.92 5.74 -5.30
N ALA A 210 -24.07 4.54 -4.72
CA ALA A 210 -24.96 3.50 -5.26
C ALA A 210 -26.41 4.00 -5.36
N THR A 211 -26.88 4.73 -4.34
CA THR A 211 -28.22 5.34 -4.34
C THR A 211 -28.38 6.37 -5.45
N LEU A 212 -27.44 7.31 -5.58
CA LEU A 212 -27.52 8.41 -6.55
C LEU A 212 -27.43 7.92 -8.00
N THR A 213 -26.62 6.88 -8.23
CA THR A 213 -26.39 6.35 -9.59
C THR A 213 -27.37 5.25 -9.99
N GLY A 214 -28.08 4.64 -9.02
CA GLY A 214 -28.93 3.47 -9.24
C GLY A 214 -28.16 2.23 -9.70
N ARG A 215 -26.84 2.22 -9.61
CA ARG A 215 -25.98 1.10 -10.02
C ARG A 215 -25.74 0.14 -8.86
N VAL A 216 -25.58 -1.12 -9.20
CA VAL A 216 -25.11 -2.13 -8.25
C VAL A 216 -23.68 -1.81 -7.85
N LEU A 217 -23.40 -1.77 -6.54
CA LEU A 217 -22.07 -1.64 -5.98
C LEU A 217 -21.63 -2.97 -5.35
N ASN A 218 -20.62 -3.60 -5.93
CA ASN A 218 -20.00 -4.79 -5.35
C ASN A 218 -18.91 -4.37 -4.35
N ALA A 219 -19.07 -4.70 -3.07
CA ALA A 219 -18.15 -4.37 -2.01
C ALA A 219 -17.30 -5.60 -1.63
N PHE A 220 -15.98 -5.47 -1.77
CA PHE A 220 -15.00 -6.52 -1.49
C PHE A 220 -14.09 -6.10 -0.35
N GLY A 221 -13.78 -7.03 0.54
CA GLY A 221 -12.84 -6.84 1.64
C GLY A 221 -13.28 -7.47 2.95
N VAL A 222 -12.43 -7.37 3.95
CA VAL A 222 -12.73 -7.89 5.29
C VAL A 222 -13.76 -6.99 5.98
N MET A 223 -14.77 -7.61 6.60
CA MET A 223 -15.74 -6.91 7.46
C MET A 223 -15.10 -6.64 8.83
N GLU A 224 -14.44 -5.48 8.96
CA GLU A 224 -13.75 -5.09 10.19
C GLU A 224 -14.74 -4.45 11.19
N ASP A 225 -15.62 -3.61 10.71
CA ASP A 225 -16.67 -2.95 11.51
C ASP A 225 -18.06 -3.13 10.87
N ARG A 226 -18.79 -4.12 11.38
CA ARG A 226 -20.15 -4.42 10.94
C ARG A 226 -21.13 -3.28 11.18
N SER A 227 -20.92 -2.47 12.23
CA SER A 227 -21.81 -1.38 12.57
C SER A 227 -21.80 -0.28 11.51
N VAL A 228 -20.62 0.02 10.94
CA VAL A 228 -20.47 1.00 9.84
C VAL A 228 -21.26 0.57 8.60
N TRP A 229 -21.26 -0.71 8.29
CA TRP A 229 -22.06 -1.26 7.19
C TRP A 229 -23.56 -1.16 7.45
N ASP A 230 -24.00 -1.61 8.63
CA ASP A 230 -25.41 -1.65 8.99
C ASP A 230 -26.00 -0.23 9.11
N ASP A 231 -25.22 0.75 9.59
CA ASP A 231 -25.59 2.16 9.63
C ASP A 231 -25.77 2.72 8.21
N ALA A 232 -24.83 2.47 7.29
CA ALA A 232 -24.94 2.90 5.90
C ALA A 232 -26.17 2.26 5.20
N ALA A 233 -26.41 0.97 5.42
CA ALA A 233 -27.58 0.29 4.83
C ALA A 233 -28.91 0.84 5.36
N ARG A 234 -28.98 1.25 6.63
CA ARG A 234 -30.17 1.90 7.19
C ARG A 234 -30.40 3.32 6.67
N GLU A 235 -29.31 4.08 6.47
CA GLU A 235 -29.37 5.44 5.94
C GLU A 235 -29.76 5.46 4.46
N PHE A 236 -29.29 4.46 3.69
CA PHE A 236 -29.52 4.35 2.24
C PHE A 236 -30.28 3.06 1.87
N PRO A 237 -31.55 2.93 2.26
CA PRO A 237 -32.31 1.68 2.08
C PRO A 237 -32.58 1.31 0.60
N ASN A 238 -32.41 2.26 -0.31
CA ASN A 238 -32.60 2.07 -1.75
C ASN A 238 -31.28 1.76 -2.48
N ALA A 239 -30.15 1.76 -1.78
CA ALA A 239 -28.86 1.41 -2.38
C ALA A 239 -28.80 -0.10 -2.70
N THR A 240 -28.43 -0.45 -3.92
CA THR A 240 -28.14 -1.83 -4.27
C THR A 240 -26.65 -2.09 -4.03
N VAL A 241 -26.30 -2.55 -2.82
CA VAL A 241 -24.92 -2.84 -2.43
C VAL A 241 -24.80 -4.32 -2.05
N GLU A 242 -23.89 -5.04 -2.71
CA GLU A 242 -23.66 -6.46 -2.49
C GLU A 242 -22.32 -6.68 -1.81
N TYR A 243 -22.33 -7.20 -0.58
CA TYR A 243 -21.11 -7.59 0.11
C TYR A 243 -20.62 -8.94 -0.41
N ARG A 244 -19.45 -8.93 -1.05
CA ARG A 244 -18.81 -10.11 -1.66
C ARG A 244 -17.75 -10.75 -0.80
N GLY A 245 -17.44 -10.16 0.37
CA GLY A 245 -16.40 -10.67 1.28
C GLY A 245 -14.97 -10.40 0.81
N PHE A 246 -14.03 -11.00 1.52
CA PHE A 246 -12.62 -10.97 1.14
C PHE A 246 -12.35 -11.99 0.03
N LEU A 247 -11.70 -11.55 -1.03
CA LEU A 247 -11.28 -12.41 -2.14
C LEU A 247 -9.75 -12.39 -2.27
N THR A 248 -9.17 -13.51 -2.69
CA THR A 248 -7.76 -13.58 -3.08
C THR A 248 -7.51 -12.80 -4.37
N THR A 249 -6.28 -12.35 -4.60
CA THR A 249 -5.95 -11.49 -5.75
C THR A 249 -6.40 -12.08 -7.09
N ASP A 250 -6.24 -13.39 -7.29
CA ASP A 250 -6.62 -14.10 -8.53
C ASP A 250 -8.13 -14.12 -8.78
N VAL A 251 -8.94 -14.10 -7.72
CA VAL A 251 -10.41 -14.01 -7.82
C VAL A 251 -10.84 -12.54 -7.89
N LEU A 252 -10.30 -11.70 -7.00
CA LEU A 252 -10.65 -10.28 -6.94
C LEU A 252 -10.41 -9.57 -8.27
N GLN A 253 -9.27 -9.81 -8.94
CA GLN A 253 -8.93 -9.14 -10.19
C GLN A 253 -9.96 -9.44 -11.31
N ARG A 254 -10.53 -10.66 -11.35
CA ARG A 254 -11.58 -11.02 -12.32
C ARG A 254 -12.89 -10.31 -12.04
N GLU A 255 -13.30 -10.28 -10.77
CA GLU A 255 -14.54 -9.59 -10.35
C GLU A 255 -14.40 -8.07 -10.51
N LEU A 256 -13.30 -7.50 -10.06
CA LEU A 256 -12.97 -6.09 -10.21
C LEU A 256 -12.91 -5.69 -11.69
N GLY A 257 -12.24 -6.49 -12.52
CA GLY A 257 -12.07 -6.23 -13.94
C GLY A 257 -13.37 -6.13 -14.73
N ARG A 258 -14.46 -6.76 -14.27
CA ARG A 258 -15.80 -6.67 -14.87
C ARG A 258 -16.52 -5.38 -14.56
N SER A 259 -16.15 -4.68 -13.48
CA SER A 259 -16.83 -3.47 -13.04
C SER A 259 -16.61 -2.30 -14.01
N ALA A 260 -17.61 -1.40 -14.08
CA ALA A 260 -17.52 -0.17 -14.86
C ALA A 260 -16.50 0.81 -14.27
N ALA A 261 -16.38 0.87 -12.94
CA ALA A 261 -15.38 1.67 -12.24
C ALA A 261 -15.11 1.14 -10.83
N LEU A 262 -13.90 1.44 -10.30
CA LEU A 262 -13.60 1.37 -8.87
C LEU A 262 -13.94 2.72 -8.23
N ILE A 263 -14.64 2.69 -7.08
CA ILE A 263 -14.96 3.87 -6.27
C ILE A 263 -14.06 3.89 -5.03
N MET A 264 -13.27 4.96 -4.85
CA MET A 264 -12.37 5.17 -3.72
C MET A 264 -12.75 6.47 -2.99
N VAL A 265 -13.63 6.36 -2.01
CA VAL A 265 -14.24 7.49 -1.28
C VAL A 265 -13.77 7.56 0.18
N HIS A 266 -12.49 7.28 0.40
CA HIS A 266 -11.88 7.22 1.72
C HIS A 266 -11.78 8.60 2.40
N HIS A 267 -11.92 8.61 3.75
CA HIS A 267 -11.92 9.81 4.61
C HIS A 267 -10.56 10.07 5.28
N TRP A 268 -9.56 9.25 5.02
CA TRP A 268 -8.20 9.42 5.53
C TRP A 268 -7.20 9.70 4.40
N VAL A 269 -5.96 10.05 4.75
CA VAL A 269 -4.88 10.19 3.75
C VAL A 269 -4.32 8.80 3.45
N GLU A 270 -4.83 8.18 2.36
CA GLU A 270 -4.30 6.89 1.89
C GLU A 270 -2.85 7.08 1.42
N ALA A 271 -1.92 6.26 1.92
CA ALA A 271 -0.50 6.41 1.62
C ALA A 271 -0.19 6.27 0.13
N PHE A 272 -0.79 5.28 -0.54
CA PHE A 272 -0.63 5.07 -1.98
C PHE A 272 -1.96 4.69 -2.65
N GLY A 273 -2.59 3.58 -2.19
CA GLY A 273 -3.81 3.06 -2.79
C GLY A 273 -3.52 1.99 -3.85
N ASN A 274 -2.92 0.87 -3.45
CA ASN A 274 -2.60 -0.25 -4.36
C ASN A 274 -3.82 -0.70 -5.17
N VAL A 275 -5.02 -0.68 -4.57
CA VAL A 275 -6.27 -1.06 -5.27
C VAL A 275 -6.52 -0.20 -6.51
N ALA A 276 -6.09 1.07 -6.54
CA ALA A 276 -6.20 1.90 -7.73
C ALA A 276 -5.37 1.33 -8.89
N ILE A 277 -4.09 0.97 -8.65
CA ILE A 277 -3.28 0.38 -9.72
C ILE A 277 -3.72 -1.03 -10.09
N GLU A 278 -4.31 -1.80 -9.17
CA GLU A 278 -4.92 -3.11 -9.44
C GLU A 278 -6.14 -2.97 -10.38
N ALA A 279 -7.02 -2.01 -10.12
CA ALA A 279 -8.15 -1.70 -10.98
C ALA A 279 -7.70 -1.24 -12.37
N LEU A 280 -6.79 -0.26 -12.42
CA LEU A 280 -6.23 0.23 -13.69
C LEU A 280 -5.54 -0.88 -14.48
N ALA A 281 -4.89 -1.85 -13.83
CA ALA A 281 -4.28 -3.00 -14.48
C ALA A 281 -5.31 -3.89 -15.20
N CYS A 282 -6.50 -4.02 -14.63
CA CYS A 282 -7.62 -4.72 -15.28
C CYS A 282 -8.34 -3.87 -16.34
N GLY A 283 -7.89 -2.63 -16.56
CA GLY A 283 -8.55 -1.68 -17.46
C GLY A 283 -9.72 -0.93 -16.80
N VAL A 284 -9.90 -1.01 -15.49
CA VAL A 284 -11.02 -0.40 -14.77
C VAL A 284 -10.69 1.05 -14.40
N PRO A 285 -11.48 2.04 -14.86
CA PRO A 285 -11.35 3.43 -14.43
C PRO A 285 -11.52 3.57 -12.90
N VAL A 286 -10.84 4.54 -12.32
CA VAL A 286 -10.92 4.82 -10.88
C VAL A 286 -11.55 6.19 -10.66
N ILE A 287 -12.57 6.26 -9.79
CA ILE A 287 -13.11 7.52 -9.30
C ILE A 287 -12.69 7.65 -7.85
N THR A 288 -11.96 8.71 -7.53
CA THR A 288 -11.42 8.93 -6.18
C THR A 288 -11.60 10.37 -5.72
N TYR A 289 -11.72 10.57 -4.42
CA TYR A 289 -11.56 11.88 -3.82
C TYR A 289 -10.14 12.42 -4.05
N ASP A 290 -10.00 13.75 -4.15
CA ASP A 290 -8.70 14.45 -4.16
C ASP A 290 -8.08 14.40 -2.76
N ARG A 291 -7.73 13.17 -2.34
CA ARG A 291 -7.21 12.87 -1.01
C ARG A 291 -6.25 11.68 -1.07
N GLY A 292 -5.01 11.88 -0.62
CA GLY A 292 -4.01 10.81 -0.53
C GLY A 292 -3.41 10.37 -1.87
N GLY A 293 -2.74 9.23 -1.86
CA GLY A 293 -2.03 8.67 -3.00
C GLY A 293 -2.90 8.33 -4.22
N PRO A 294 -4.15 7.86 -4.07
CA PRO A 294 -5.00 7.55 -5.22
C PRO A 294 -5.21 8.73 -6.17
N ALA A 295 -5.28 9.96 -5.64
CA ALA A 295 -5.38 11.17 -6.45
C ALA A 295 -4.13 11.44 -7.32
N GLU A 296 -2.96 10.94 -6.91
CA GLU A 296 -1.71 11.04 -7.68
C GLU A 296 -1.58 9.93 -8.76
N ILE A 297 -2.32 8.82 -8.58
CA ILE A 297 -2.34 7.70 -9.52
C ILE A 297 -3.28 7.97 -10.68
N VAL A 298 -4.47 8.54 -10.39
CA VAL A 298 -5.54 8.75 -11.37
C VAL A 298 -5.27 9.98 -12.23
N HIS A 299 -5.15 9.78 -13.52
CA HIS A 299 -5.09 10.88 -14.49
C HIS A 299 -6.52 11.32 -14.83
N HIS A 300 -6.96 12.45 -14.25
CA HIS A 300 -8.31 12.99 -14.42
C HIS A 300 -8.73 13.10 -15.90
N GLY A 301 -9.88 12.50 -16.23
CA GLY A 301 -10.41 12.47 -17.60
C GLY A 301 -9.73 11.50 -18.56
N ARG A 302 -8.70 10.75 -18.11
CA ARG A 302 -8.00 9.76 -18.94
C ARG A 302 -8.06 8.35 -18.36
N THR A 303 -7.80 8.17 -17.05
CA THR A 303 -7.84 6.86 -16.39
C THR A 303 -8.90 6.80 -15.31
N GLY A 304 -9.70 7.84 -15.19
CA GLY A 304 -10.74 8.01 -14.20
C GLY A 304 -10.96 9.47 -13.83
N PHE A 305 -11.52 9.70 -12.66
CA PHE A 305 -11.83 11.05 -12.21
C PHE A 305 -11.35 11.27 -10.78
N VAL A 306 -10.67 12.40 -10.55
CA VAL A 306 -10.35 12.93 -9.22
C VAL A 306 -11.39 14.01 -8.94
N VAL A 307 -12.13 13.88 -7.83
CA VAL A 307 -13.23 14.78 -7.46
C VAL A 307 -13.00 15.40 -6.09
N PRO A 308 -13.66 16.52 -5.75
CA PRO A 308 -13.50 17.14 -4.44
C PRO A 308 -13.77 16.15 -3.30
N PRO A 309 -12.98 16.20 -2.20
CA PRO A 309 -13.20 15.36 -1.03
C PRO A 309 -14.61 15.53 -0.46
N ASP A 310 -15.23 14.42 -0.05
CA ASP A 310 -16.53 14.35 0.60
C ASP A 310 -17.72 14.83 -0.27
N ASP A 311 -17.48 15.03 -1.59
CA ASP A 311 -18.53 15.39 -2.57
C ASP A 311 -19.03 14.14 -3.30
N VAL A 312 -19.99 13.45 -2.69
CA VAL A 312 -20.62 12.24 -3.26
C VAL A 312 -21.34 12.56 -4.59
N SER A 313 -21.89 13.76 -4.75
CA SER A 313 -22.55 14.17 -5.98
C SER A 313 -21.58 14.31 -7.14
N ALA A 314 -20.37 14.81 -6.88
CA ALA A 314 -19.29 14.83 -7.88
C ALA A 314 -18.84 13.43 -8.27
N VAL A 315 -18.82 12.45 -7.31
CA VAL A 315 -18.57 11.03 -7.62
C VAL A 315 -19.65 10.49 -8.56
N ALA A 316 -20.93 10.71 -8.25
CA ALA A 316 -22.05 10.26 -9.10
C ALA A 316 -21.98 10.89 -10.50
N GLY A 317 -21.71 12.19 -10.62
CA GLY A 317 -21.51 12.85 -11.91
C GLY A 317 -20.29 12.36 -12.68
N ALA A 318 -19.26 11.85 -12.01
CA ALA A 318 -18.12 11.18 -12.63
C ALA A 318 -18.50 9.79 -13.20
N VAL A 319 -19.38 9.06 -12.51
CA VAL A 319 -19.93 7.77 -13.00
C VAL A 319 -20.66 7.96 -14.33
N ASP A 320 -21.41 9.06 -14.52
CA ASP A 320 -22.12 9.35 -15.77
C ASP A 320 -21.17 9.62 -16.96
N ARG A 321 -19.93 10.03 -16.66
CA ARG A 321 -18.90 10.33 -17.66
C ARG A 321 -17.96 9.16 -17.97
N LEU A 322 -18.13 7.99 -17.36
CA LEU A 322 -17.25 6.82 -17.56
C LEU A 322 -17.10 6.41 -19.03
N GLY A 323 -18.13 6.63 -19.87
CA GLY A 323 -18.06 6.36 -21.30
C GLY A 323 -17.00 7.16 -22.06
N THR A 324 -16.41 8.20 -21.46
CA THR A 324 -15.32 8.97 -22.07
C THR A 324 -13.95 8.36 -21.80
N ILE A 325 -13.82 7.41 -20.88
CA ILE A 325 -12.55 6.80 -20.49
C ILE A 325 -12.29 5.55 -21.35
N GLN A 326 -11.11 5.49 -21.95
CA GLN A 326 -10.66 4.28 -22.65
C GLN A 326 -9.98 3.32 -21.65
N ARG A 327 -10.54 2.13 -21.50
CA ARG A 327 -9.98 1.11 -20.58
C ARG A 327 -8.51 0.78 -20.87
N ARG A 328 -8.13 0.83 -22.17
CA ARG A 328 -6.74 0.62 -22.59
C ARG A 328 -5.77 1.64 -21.99
N ASP A 329 -6.20 2.90 -21.85
CA ASP A 329 -5.38 3.95 -21.21
C ASP A 329 -5.16 3.66 -19.73
N CYS A 330 -6.15 3.07 -19.04
CA CYS A 330 -6.00 2.64 -17.66
C CYS A 330 -4.87 1.60 -17.54
N ARG A 331 -4.90 0.57 -18.38
CA ARG A 331 -3.87 -0.49 -18.40
C ARG A 331 -2.49 0.06 -18.75
N SER A 332 -2.38 0.91 -19.79
CA SER A 332 -1.11 1.47 -20.25
C SER A 332 -0.38 2.25 -19.16
N VAL A 333 -1.08 3.03 -18.35
CA VAL A 333 -0.45 3.78 -17.25
C VAL A 333 0.21 2.84 -16.24
N VAL A 334 -0.41 1.67 -15.96
CA VAL A 334 0.18 0.71 -15.03
C VAL A 334 1.37 -0.01 -15.66
N GLU A 335 1.29 -0.38 -16.95
CA GLU A 335 2.41 -0.97 -17.70
C GLU A 335 3.64 -0.06 -17.66
N ASP A 336 3.46 1.24 -17.88
CA ASP A 336 4.53 2.22 -17.94
C ASP A 336 5.10 2.60 -16.57
N ARG A 337 4.24 2.79 -15.56
CA ARG A 337 4.63 3.45 -14.31
C ARG A 337 4.58 2.57 -13.07
N TYR A 338 3.71 1.57 -13.05
CA TYR A 338 3.39 0.79 -11.86
C TYR A 338 3.61 -0.72 -12.05
N SER A 339 4.29 -1.13 -13.12
CA SER A 339 4.76 -2.50 -13.26
C SER A 339 5.83 -2.81 -12.20
N GLU A 340 6.00 -4.09 -11.90
CA GLU A 340 7.06 -4.59 -11.01
C GLU A 340 8.43 -4.05 -11.39
N GLN A 341 8.77 -4.04 -12.70
CA GLN A 341 10.04 -3.56 -13.20
C GLN A 341 10.22 -2.06 -12.98
N ALA A 342 9.18 -1.27 -13.25
CA ALA A 342 9.23 0.18 -13.05
C ALA A 342 9.41 0.54 -11.57
N PHE A 343 8.70 -0.16 -10.67
CA PHE A 343 8.84 0.01 -9.23
C PHE A 343 10.22 -0.39 -8.73
N ALA A 344 10.67 -1.60 -9.06
CA ALA A 344 11.99 -2.08 -8.67
C ALA A 344 13.11 -1.19 -9.19
N GLY A 345 12.99 -0.66 -10.42
CA GLY A 345 13.95 0.28 -11.00
C GLY A 345 14.08 1.58 -10.19
N ARG A 346 12.93 2.18 -9.77
CA ARG A 346 12.93 3.38 -8.91
C ARG A 346 13.57 3.11 -7.55
N VAL A 347 13.22 1.98 -6.92
CA VAL A 347 13.78 1.61 -5.61
C VAL A 347 15.27 1.31 -5.73
N ALA A 348 15.72 0.58 -6.76
CA ALA A 348 17.13 0.29 -6.98
C ALA A 348 17.97 1.58 -7.17
N ALA A 349 17.45 2.55 -7.93
CA ALA A 349 18.09 3.84 -8.10
C ALA A 349 18.19 4.63 -6.78
N TRP A 350 17.13 4.62 -5.97
CA TRP A 350 17.13 5.22 -4.65
C TRP A 350 18.13 4.52 -3.71
N LEU A 351 18.13 3.19 -3.62
CA LEU A 351 19.07 2.42 -2.79
C LEU A 351 20.53 2.72 -3.18
N ALA A 352 20.83 2.83 -4.48
CA ALA A 352 22.15 3.20 -4.95
C ALA A 352 22.56 4.63 -4.53
N ALA A 353 21.61 5.55 -4.35
CA ALA A 353 21.87 6.90 -3.84
C ALA A 353 22.09 6.92 -2.33
N VAL A 354 21.44 6.02 -1.56
CA VAL A 354 21.65 5.86 -0.09
C VAL A 354 23.03 5.24 0.21
N GLY A 355 23.48 4.29 -0.61
CA GLY A 355 24.74 3.58 -0.42
C GLY A 355 26.01 4.38 -0.79
N ARG A 356 25.85 5.61 -1.32
CA ARG A 356 26.97 6.53 -1.66
C ARG A 356 27.23 7.51 -0.53
#